data_6b895b57ebfa94deac8902ac52231719
#
_entry.id   6b895b57ebfa94deac8902ac52231719
#
_cell.length_a   1.000
_cell.length_b   1.000
_cell.length_c   1.000
_cell.angle_alpha   90.00
_cell.angle_beta   90.00
_cell.angle_gamma   90.00
#
_symmetry.space_group_name_H-M   'P 1'
#
loop_
_entity.id
_entity.type
_entity.pdbx_description
1 polymer ?
#
loop_
_entity_poly.entity_id
_entity_poly.type
_entity_poly.pdbx_seq_one_letter_code
_entity_poly.pdbx_strand_id
1 'polypeptide(L)'
;MENSKIKEKLLSSNKNSRLEKFGKSLTFLCIALIVFVVGAILVFVAQKGLSTFYSDGVNPFRFLFGTNWSPGNLGPDGKPAVGALPMFTGSLIVTVLSALVATPFAIGAGIYMTEISPKYGKKILQPVIELLVGIPSVVYGFIGLTVVVPAIRNVFGGTGLGLLSGVFVLFVMILPTVTSMTVDAMKAVPSYYKEASLGLGATRWQTIWRVLLRAA
;
A
#
# COMPACT_ATOMS: atom_id res chain seq x y z
N MET A 1 -20.77 -38.56 41.23
CA MET A 1 -19.41 -39.10 41.08
C MET A 1 -18.79 -38.89 39.71
N GLU A 2 -19.57 -38.99 38.64
CA GLU A 2 -19.05 -38.83 37.26
C GLU A 2 -18.61 -37.40 36.91
N ASN A 3 -19.37 -36.40 37.33
CA ASN A 3 -19.04 -34.98 37.14
C ASN A 3 -17.76 -34.50 37.85
N SER A 4 -17.39 -35.14 38.98
CA SER A 4 -16.14 -34.80 39.69
C SER A 4 -14.89 -35.31 38.96
N LYS A 5 -14.96 -36.51 38.38
CA LYS A 5 -13.89 -37.09 37.56
C LYS A 5 -13.67 -36.37 36.23
N ILE A 6 -14.76 -35.83 35.62
CA ILE A 6 -14.68 -35.02 34.42
C ILE A 6 -14.00 -33.67 34.73
N LYS A 7 -14.39 -33.06 35.87
CA LYS A 7 -13.81 -31.80 36.32
C LYS A 7 -12.32 -31.93 36.66
N GLU A 8 -11.92 -33.02 37.26
CA GLU A 8 -10.53 -33.35 37.60
C GLU A 8 -9.67 -33.60 36.31
N LYS A 9 -10.25 -34.26 35.31
CA LYS A 9 -9.61 -34.48 34.02
C LYS A 9 -9.47 -33.19 33.18
N LEU A 10 -10.42 -32.26 33.31
CA LEU A 10 -10.38 -30.95 32.68
C LEU A 10 -9.38 -29.99 33.37
N LEU A 11 -9.15 -30.18 34.67
CA LEU A 11 -8.19 -29.39 35.45
C LEU A 11 -6.79 -30.00 35.46
N SER A 12 -6.60 -31.25 35.01
CA SER A 12 -5.28 -31.87 34.93
C SER A 12 -4.46 -31.20 33.85
N SER A 13 -3.32 -30.66 34.25
CA SER A 13 -2.30 -30.05 33.34
C SER A 13 -1.77 -31.11 32.38
N ASN A 14 -2.39 -31.23 31.24
CA ASN A 14 -2.01 -32.16 30.18
C ASN A 14 -0.78 -31.60 29.43
N LYS A 15 0.04 -32.46 28.80
CA LYS A 15 1.21 -32.11 28.00
C LYS A 15 0.89 -31.01 26.96
N ASN A 16 -0.33 -31.00 26.42
CA ASN A 16 -0.87 -29.98 25.52
C ASN A 16 -1.00 -28.60 26.18
N SER A 17 -1.37 -28.51 27.46
CA SER A 17 -1.47 -27.24 28.19
C SER A 17 -0.10 -26.60 28.43
N ARG A 18 0.96 -27.39 28.57
CA ARG A 18 2.35 -26.88 28.66
C ARG A 18 2.84 -26.35 27.32
N LEU A 19 2.54 -27.05 26.23
CA LEU A 19 2.85 -26.61 24.86
C LEU A 19 2.10 -25.33 24.51
N GLU A 20 0.83 -25.22 24.92
CA GLU A 20 0.03 -24.02 24.70
C GLU A 20 0.60 -22.81 25.49
N LYS A 21 0.98 -23.01 26.75
CA LYS A 21 1.63 -21.95 27.56
C LYS A 21 2.95 -21.53 26.96
N PHE A 22 3.76 -22.48 26.50
CA PHE A 22 5.03 -22.18 25.83
C PHE A 22 4.82 -21.42 24.52
N GLY A 23 3.86 -21.86 23.66
CA GLY A 23 3.50 -21.16 22.46
C GLY A 23 3.02 -19.73 22.73
N LYS A 24 2.16 -19.55 23.72
CA LYS A 24 1.65 -18.23 24.14
C LYS A 24 2.80 -17.33 24.65
N SER A 25 3.72 -17.87 25.45
CA SER A 25 4.88 -17.12 25.95
C SER A 25 5.82 -16.72 24.80
N LEU A 26 6.09 -17.64 23.85
CA LEU A 26 6.90 -17.35 22.68
C LEU A 26 6.28 -16.29 21.78
N THR A 27 4.97 -16.40 21.51
CA THR A 27 4.23 -15.39 20.74
C THR A 27 4.27 -14.03 21.43
N PHE A 28 4.07 -14.00 22.75
CA PHE A 28 4.15 -12.74 23.50
C PHE A 28 5.55 -12.12 23.40
N LEU A 29 6.61 -12.93 23.52
CA LEU A 29 8.00 -12.46 23.39
C LEU A 29 8.28 -11.90 21.99
N CYS A 30 7.81 -12.58 20.95
CA CYS A 30 7.95 -12.10 19.57
C CYS A 30 7.22 -10.75 19.37
N ILE A 31 5.98 -10.63 19.89
CA ILE A 31 5.21 -9.38 19.81
C ILE A 31 5.93 -8.27 20.60
N ALA A 32 6.39 -8.56 21.81
CA ALA A 32 7.10 -7.60 22.65
C ALA A 32 8.39 -7.11 21.96
N LEU A 33 9.12 -8.02 21.30
CA LEU A 33 10.31 -7.67 20.54
C LEU A 33 9.99 -6.76 19.34
N ILE A 34 8.94 -7.06 18.60
CA ILE A 34 8.50 -6.21 17.47
C ILE A 34 8.13 -4.82 17.98
N VAL A 35 7.32 -4.73 19.04
CA VAL A 35 6.90 -3.45 19.64
C VAL A 35 8.12 -2.66 20.13
N PHE A 36 9.07 -3.35 20.77
CA PHE A 36 10.32 -2.73 21.23
C PHE A 36 11.15 -2.18 20.07
N VAL A 37 11.36 -2.96 18.99
CA VAL A 37 12.12 -2.53 17.82
C VAL A 37 11.45 -1.34 17.14
N VAL A 38 10.14 -1.40 16.92
CA VAL A 38 9.38 -0.29 16.31
C VAL A 38 9.45 0.95 17.21
N GLY A 39 9.28 0.79 18.53
CA GLY A 39 9.43 1.88 19.49
C GLY A 39 10.81 2.51 19.47
N ALA A 40 11.86 1.69 19.44
CA ALA A 40 13.25 2.14 19.35
C ALA A 40 13.51 2.94 18.07
N ILE A 41 13.01 2.48 16.92
CA ILE A 41 13.11 3.18 15.64
C ILE A 41 12.39 4.54 15.72
N LEU A 42 11.17 4.58 16.26
CA LEU A 42 10.42 5.83 16.40
C LEU A 42 11.16 6.84 17.29
N VAL A 43 11.68 6.39 18.44
CA VAL A 43 12.46 7.25 19.33
C VAL A 43 13.72 7.76 18.66
N PHE A 44 14.44 6.88 17.97
CA PHE A 44 15.67 7.26 17.25
C PHE A 44 15.39 8.29 16.14
N VAL A 45 14.38 8.05 15.32
CA VAL A 45 13.97 8.98 14.25
C VAL A 45 13.49 10.31 14.82
N ALA A 46 12.68 10.28 15.88
CA ALA A 46 12.22 11.49 16.55
C ALA A 46 13.38 12.30 17.14
N GLN A 47 14.33 11.66 17.83
CA GLN A 47 15.50 12.33 18.39
C GLN A 47 16.35 12.97 17.29
N LYS A 48 16.64 12.25 16.21
CA LYS A 48 17.41 12.77 15.08
C LYS A 48 16.68 13.86 14.31
N GLY A 49 15.37 13.72 14.10
CA GLY A 49 14.57 14.75 13.47
C GLY A 49 14.48 16.03 14.31
N LEU A 50 14.26 15.89 15.63
CA LEU A 50 14.20 17.04 16.53
C LEU A 50 15.57 17.74 16.71
N SER A 51 16.68 16.98 16.64
CA SER A 51 18.02 17.59 16.77
C SER A 51 18.29 18.64 15.71
N THR A 52 17.72 18.54 14.53
CA THR A 52 17.83 19.54 13.46
C THR A 52 17.29 20.90 13.88
N PHE A 53 16.25 20.93 14.71
CA PHE A 53 15.66 22.19 15.20
C PHE A 53 16.42 22.77 16.41
N TYR A 54 16.90 21.91 17.31
CA TYR A 54 17.58 22.35 18.53
C TYR A 54 19.08 22.56 18.34
N SER A 55 19.75 21.65 17.60
CA SER A 55 21.22 21.71 17.43
C SER A 55 21.63 22.58 16.25
N ASP A 56 20.93 22.44 15.11
CA ASP A 56 21.28 23.20 13.90
C ASP A 56 20.50 24.52 13.80
N GLY A 57 19.59 24.79 14.76
CA GLY A 57 18.84 26.03 14.88
C GLY A 57 17.96 26.35 13.66
N VAL A 58 17.51 25.32 12.96
CA VAL A 58 16.61 25.45 11.80
C VAL A 58 15.22 25.83 12.27
N ASN A 59 14.64 26.89 11.69
CA ASN A 59 13.28 27.29 12.01
C ASN A 59 12.28 26.27 11.42
N PRO A 60 11.36 25.67 12.23
CA PRO A 60 10.38 24.68 11.77
C PRO A 60 9.48 25.17 10.63
N PHE A 61 9.08 26.44 10.62
CA PHE A 61 8.31 27.02 9.54
C PHE A 61 9.10 27.08 8.24
N ARG A 62 10.37 27.47 8.32
CA ARG A 62 11.27 27.51 7.15
C ARG A 62 11.57 26.11 6.62
N PHE A 63 11.66 25.11 7.51
CA PHE A 63 11.80 23.71 7.14
C PHE A 63 10.58 23.21 6.38
N LEU A 64 9.37 23.45 6.86
CA LEU A 64 8.14 22.94 6.23
C LEU A 64 7.80 23.67 4.92
N PHE A 65 7.98 24.98 4.86
CA PHE A 65 7.55 25.82 3.73
C PHE A 65 8.69 26.29 2.83
N GLY A 66 9.93 26.00 3.19
CA GLY A 66 11.09 26.35 2.36
C GLY A 66 11.11 25.54 1.08
N THR A 67 11.48 26.20 -0.02
CA THR A 67 11.54 25.61 -1.37
C THR A 67 12.93 25.12 -1.76
N ASN A 68 13.96 25.51 -1.00
CA ASN A 68 15.34 25.19 -1.31
C ASN A 68 15.87 24.08 -0.40
N TRP A 69 16.26 22.95 -1.00
CA TRP A 69 16.89 21.83 -0.33
C TRP A 69 18.36 21.74 -0.71
N SER A 70 19.21 22.32 0.11
CA SER A 70 20.69 22.32 -0.06
C SER A 70 21.36 22.20 1.31
N PRO A 71 21.30 21.04 1.98
CA PRO A 71 21.83 20.90 3.35
C PRO A 71 23.34 21.13 3.46
N GLY A 72 24.08 20.96 2.37
CA GLY A 72 25.52 21.21 2.30
C GLY A 72 25.89 22.70 2.09
N ASN A 73 24.94 23.56 1.76
CA ASN A 73 25.18 24.98 1.55
C ASN A 73 24.51 25.80 2.66
N LEU A 74 25.28 26.75 3.21
CA LEU A 74 24.71 27.70 4.14
C LEU A 74 23.86 28.71 3.37
N GLY A 75 22.64 28.92 3.83
CA GLY A 75 21.76 29.96 3.32
C GLY A 75 22.26 31.36 3.70
N PRO A 76 21.55 32.44 3.28
CA PRO A 76 21.93 33.82 3.58
C PRO A 76 22.10 34.11 5.08
N ASP A 77 21.46 33.30 5.94
CA ASP A 77 21.49 33.46 7.41
C ASP A 77 22.57 32.60 8.08
N GLY A 78 23.54 32.04 7.32
CA GLY A 78 24.59 31.17 7.85
C GLY A 78 24.09 29.81 8.38
N LYS A 79 22.82 29.43 8.12
CA LYS A 79 22.22 28.16 8.51
C LYS A 79 22.00 27.28 7.30
N PRO A 80 21.93 25.93 7.47
CA PRO A 80 21.65 25.03 6.36
C PRO A 80 20.34 25.38 5.64
N ALA A 81 20.38 25.43 4.30
CA ALA A 81 19.20 25.67 3.49
C ALA A 81 18.39 24.36 3.34
N VAL A 82 17.52 24.07 4.29
CA VAL A 82 16.73 22.85 4.37
C VAL A 82 15.24 23.17 4.32
N GLY A 83 14.68 23.19 3.10
CA GLY A 83 13.25 23.36 2.85
C GLY A 83 12.64 22.05 2.33
N ALA A 84 11.70 21.47 3.06
CA ALA A 84 11.12 20.16 2.74
C ALA A 84 9.88 20.26 1.81
N LEU A 85 9.39 21.45 1.50
CA LEU A 85 8.20 21.65 0.69
C LEU A 85 8.25 20.93 -0.68
N PRO A 86 9.37 20.97 -1.45
CA PRO A 86 9.43 20.27 -2.73
C PRO A 86 9.32 18.75 -2.60
N MET A 87 9.80 18.18 -1.49
CA MET A 87 9.69 16.74 -1.24
C MET A 87 8.24 16.33 -0.94
N PHE A 88 7.53 17.08 -0.09
CA PHE A 88 6.13 16.84 0.21
C PHE A 88 5.24 17.03 -1.01
N THR A 89 5.39 18.15 -1.72
CA THR A 89 4.57 18.42 -2.92
C THR A 89 4.88 17.43 -4.04
N GLY A 90 6.16 17.11 -4.25
CA GLY A 90 6.57 16.11 -5.24
C GLY A 90 5.98 14.72 -4.97
N SER A 91 6.09 14.23 -3.74
CA SER A 91 5.52 12.93 -3.36
C SER A 91 3.99 12.91 -3.47
N LEU A 92 3.31 13.98 -3.03
CA LEU A 92 1.86 14.10 -3.13
C LEU A 92 1.39 14.07 -4.59
N ILE A 93 2.03 14.87 -5.46
CA ILE A 93 1.69 14.95 -6.89
C ILE A 93 1.91 13.59 -7.56
N VAL A 94 3.06 12.95 -7.34
CA VAL A 94 3.35 11.62 -7.91
C VAL A 94 2.30 10.61 -7.47
N THR A 95 1.97 10.56 -6.18
CA THR A 95 1.01 9.61 -5.63
C THR A 95 -0.39 9.84 -6.20
N VAL A 96 -0.88 11.09 -6.19
CA VAL A 96 -2.22 11.42 -6.69
C VAL A 96 -2.33 11.12 -8.19
N LEU A 97 -1.35 11.53 -8.99
CA LEU A 97 -1.36 11.26 -10.43
C LEU A 97 -1.31 9.76 -10.74
N SER A 98 -0.46 9.01 -10.03
CA SER A 98 -0.39 7.56 -10.21
C SER A 98 -1.69 6.87 -9.85
N ALA A 99 -2.33 7.27 -8.75
CA ALA A 99 -3.61 6.73 -8.34
C ALA A 99 -4.73 7.08 -9.32
N LEU A 100 -4.79 8.33 -9.79
CA LEU A 100 -5.77 8.78 -10.79
C LEU A 100 -5.66 8.00 -12.10
N VAL A 101 -4.44 7.71 -12.54
CA VAL A 101 -4.21 6.91 -13.76
C VAL A 101 -4.49 5.44 -13.49
N ALA A 102 -4.05 4.88 -12.36
CA ALA A 102 -4.20 3.46 -12.06
C ALA A 102 -5.67 3.04 -11.84
N THR A 103 -6.45 3.86 -11.15
CA THR A 103 -7.82 3.53 -10.74
C THR A 103 -8.74 3.13 -11.90
N PRO A 104 -8.87 3.89 -13.00
CA PRO A 104 -9.74 3.50 -14.10
C PRO A 104 -9.33 2.18 -14.77
N PHE A 105 -8.02 1.94 -14.91
CA PHE A 105 -7.52 0.68 -15.46
C PHE A 105 -7.79 -0.49 -14.52
N ALA A 106 -7.58 -0.30 -13.23
CA ALA A 106 -7.81 -1.33 -12.21
C ALA A 106 -9.30 -1.69 -12.09
N ILE A 107 -10.18 -0.70 -12.08
CA ILE A 107 -11.64 -0.91 -12.08
C ILE A 107 -12.06 -1.63 -13.36
N GLY A 108 -11.58 -1.20 -14.52
CA GLY A 108 -11.85 -1.87 -15.80
C GLY A 108 -11.42 -3.33 -15.81
N ALA A 109 -10.22 -3.63 -15.30
CA ALA A 109 -9.70 -4.99 -15.15
C ALA A 109 -10.55 -5.81 -14.16
N GLY A 110 -10.95 -5.22 -13.02
CA GLY A 110 -11.82 -5.85 -12.03
C GLY A 110 -13.18 -6.22 -12.62
N ILE A 111 -13.83 -5.31 -13.33
CA ILE A 111 -15.10 -5.56 -14.03
C ILE A 111 -14.93 -6.68 -15.07
N TYR A 112 -13.86 -6.62 -15.85
CA TYR A 112 -13.57 -7.67 -16.83
C TYR A 112 -13.47 -9.04 -16.17
N MET A 113 -12.75 -9.13 -15.05
CA MET A 113 -12.51 -10.38 -14.34
C MET A 113 -13.74 -10.94 -13.63
N THR A 114 -14.67 -10.08 -13.19
CA THR A 114 -15.85 -10.52 -12.42
C THR A 114 -17.10 -10.68 -13.28
N GLU A 115 -17.34 -9.77 -14.24
CA GLU A 115 -18.62 -9.66 -14.94
C GLU A 115 -18.55 -10.05 -16.42
N ILE A 116 -17.44 -9.72 -17.11
CA ILE A 116 -17.34 -9.95 -18.56
C ILE A 116 -16.81 -11.33 -18.85
N SER A 117 -15.70 -11.72 -18.26
CA SER A 117 -15.05 -12.99 -18.52
C SER A 117 -14.52 -13.68 -17.25
N PRO A 118 -15.41 -14.13 -16.34
CA PRO A 118 -15.00 -14.72 -15.06
C PRO A 118 -14.08 -15.95 -15.21
N LYS A 119 -14.26 -16.73 -16.26
CA LYS A 119 -13.43 -17.94 -16.52
C LYS A 119 -11.97 -17.58 -16.80
N TYR A 120 -11.73 -16.63 -17.72
CA TYR A 120 -10.37 -16.17 -18.04
C TYR A 120 -9.80 -15.28 -16.93
N GLY A 121 -10.63 -14.46 -16.31
CA GLY A 121 -10.25 -13.66 -15.14
C GLY A 121 -9.68 -14.51 -14.03
N LYS A 122 -10.40 -15.56 -13.61
CA LYS A 122 -9.97 -16.49 -12.56
C LYS A 122 -8.77 -17.35 -12.96
N LYS A 123 -8.72 -17.82 -14.23
CA LYS A 123 -7.72 -18.79 -14.66
C LYS A 123 -6.37 -18.15 -15.02
N ILE A 124 -6.38 -16.95 -15.59
CA ILE A 124 -5.18 -16.31 -16.14
C ILE A 124 -4.84 -15.02 -15.39
N LEU A 125 -5.78 -14.08 -15.28
CA LEU A 125 -5.47 -12.76 -14.74
C LEU A 125 -5.25 -12.78 -13.23
N GLN A 126 -6.03 -13.55 -12.47
CA GLN A 126 -5.90 -13.59 -11.03
C GLN A 126 -4.51 -14.10 -10.58
N PRO A 127 -3.97 -15.25 -11.08
CA PRO A 127 -2.61 -15.66 -10.75
C PRO A 127 -1.54 -14.63 -11.15
N VAL A 128 -1.69 -13.96 -12.30
CA VAL A 128 -0.76 -12.90 -12.73
C VAL A 128 -0.79 -11.72 -11.75
N ILE A 129 -1.97 -11.28 -11.34
CA ILE A 129 -2.11 -10.19 -10.36
C ILE A 129 -1.51 -10.60 -9.01
N GLU A 130 -1.78 -11.82 -8.54
CA GLU A 130 -1.21 -12.33 -7.29
C GLU A 130 0.32 -12.40 -7.32
N LEU A 131 0.91 -12.81 -8.44
CA LEU A 131 2.36 -12.78 -8.65
C LEU A 131 2.90 -11.35 -8.61
N LEU A 132 2.24 -10.41 -9.29
CA LEU A 132 2.66 -9.01 -9.33
C LEU A 132 2.55 -8.34 -7.94
N VAL A 133 1.50 -8.62 -7.17
CA VAL A 133 1.37 -8.14 -5.78
C VAL A 133 2.49 -8.68 -4.89
N GLY A 134 2.97 -9.90 -5.15
CA GLY A 134 4.07 -10.53 -4.42
C GLY A 134 5.45 -9.95 -4.68
N ILE A 135 5.62 -9.15 -5.73
CA ILE A 135 6.92 -8.55 -6.07
C ILE A 135 7.23 -7.40 -5.07
N PRO A 136 8.39 -7.43 -4.38
CA PRO A 136 8.80 -6.33 -3.49
C PRO A 136 8.89 -5.00 -4.24
N SER A 137 8.44 -3.91 -3.61
CA SER A 137 8.45 -2.56 -4.20
C SER A 137 9.84 -2.09 -4.65
N VAL A 138 10.89 -2.56 -3.98
CA VAL A 138 12.29 -2.27 -4.35
C VAL A 138 12.62 -2.76 -5.77
N VAL A 139 12.04 -3.90 -6.18
CA VAL A 139 12.25 -4.45 -7.54
C VAL A 139 11.59 -3.53 -8.57
N TYR A 140 10.37 -3.04 -8.32
CA TYR A 140 9.72 -2.05 -9.18
C TYR A 140 10.55 -0.76 -9.28
N GLY A 141 11.10 -0.28 -8.16
CA GLY A 141 11.98 0.89 -8.15
C GLY A 141 13.26 0.66 -8.96
N PHE A 142 13.86 -0.52 -8.86
CA PHE A 142 15.05 -0.89 -9.63
C PHE A 142 14.76 -0.97 -11.14
N ILE A 143 13.66 -1.61 -11.54
CA ILE A 143 13.21 -1.64 -12.93
C ILE A 143 12.91 -0.21 -13.41
N GLY A 144 12.31 0.61 -12.56
CA GLY A 144 12.07 2.02 -12.84
C GLY A 144 13.36 2.76 -13.22
N LEU A 145 14.40 2.61 -12.43
CA LEU A 145 15.70 3.26 -12.67
C LEU A 145 16.44 2.70 -13.89
N THR A 146 16.37 1.40 -14.11
CA THR A 146 17.17 0.74 -15.16
C THR A 146 16.49 0.67 -16.51
N VAL A 147 15.16 0.67 -16.57
CA VAL A 147 14.38 0.53 -17.79
C VAL A 147 13.54 1.77 -18.08
N VAL A 148 12.71 2.22 -17.12
CA VAL A 148 11.75 3.31 -17.36
C VAL A 148 12.45 4.65 -17.54
N VAL A 149 13.41 4.98 -16.67
CA VAL A 149 14.16 6.24 -16.73
C VAL A 149 14.95 6.37 -18.04
N PRO A 150 15.73 5.38 -18.49
CA PRO A 150 16.38 5.43 -19.79
C PRO A 150 15.40 5.53 -20.97
N ALA A 151 14.28 4.81 -20.91
CA ALA A 151 13.27 4.87 -21.97
C ALA A 151 12.67 6.29 -22.09
N ILE A 152 12.30 6.90 -20.96
CA ILE A 152 11.77 8.27 -20.93
C ILE A 152 12.83 9.27 -21.41
N ARG A 153 14.08 9.11 -20.99
CA ARG A 153 15.20 9.94 -21.46
C ARG A 153 15.36 9.87 -22.98
N ASN A 154 15.26 8.69 -23.56
CA ASN A 154 15.42 8.51 -25.00
C ASN A 154 14.27 9.14 -25.81
N VAL A 155 13.05 9.16 -25.26
CA VAL A 155 11.87 9.71 -25.95
C VAL A 155 11.72 11.20 -25.75
N PHE A 156 11.88 11.68 -24.50
CA PHE A 156 11.61 13.06 -24.13
C PHE A 156 12.86 13.91 -23.88
N GLY A 157 14.05 13.29 -23.86
CA GLY A 157 15.30 13.97 -23.53
C GLY A 157 15.49 14.18 -22.01
N GLY A 158 16.48 15.02 -21.66
CA GLY A 158 16.80 15.36 -20.28
C GLY A 158 17.45 14.19 -19.50
N THR A 159 17.27 14.17 -18.17
CA THR A 159 17.82 13.11 -17.32
C THR A 159 16.97 11.83 -17.31
N GLY A 160 15.70 11.92 -17.71
CA GLY A 160 14.72 10.85 -17.57
C GLY A 160 14.20 10.68 -16.13
N LEU A 161 14.90 11.25 -15.13
CA LEU A 161 14.46 11.29 -13.73
C LEU A 161 13.47 12.45 -13.57
N GLY A 162 12.27 12.16 -13.07
CA GLY A 162 11.28 13.20 -12.87
C GLY A 162 9.89 12.65 -12.56
N LEU A 163 8.92 13.55 -12.59
CA LEU A 163 7.52 13.26 -12.26
C LEU A 163 6.95 12.12 -13.12
N LEU A 164 7.22 12.15 -14.42
CA LEU A 164 6.69 11.17 -15.37
C LEU A 164 7.18 9.75 -15.06
N SER A 165 8.49 9.59 -14.79
CA SER A 165 9.07 8.29 -14.43
C SER A 165 8.50 7.77 -13.11
N GLY A 166 8.38 8.65 -12.10
CA GLY A 166 7.80 8.31 -10.80
C GLY A 166 6.35 7.87 -10.93
N VAL A 167 5.53 8.63 -11.66
CA VAL A 167 4.12 8.31 -11.91
C VAL A 167 3.96 6.99 -12.62
N PHE A 168 4.76 6.72 -13.64
CA PHE A 168 4.67 5.47 -14.41
C PHE A 168 5.04 4.25 -13.55
N VAL A 169 6.12 4.33 -12.79
CA VAL A 169 6.55 3.22 -11.91
C VAL A 169 5.53 2.96 -10.82
N LEU A 170 5.04 4.02 -10.16
CA LEU A 170 4.00 3.87 -9.15
C LEU A 170 2.68 3.35 -9.74
N PHE A 171 2.29 3.81 -10.94
CA PHE A 171 1.13 3.30 -11.66
C PHE A 171 1.20 1.78 -11.83
N VAL A 172 2.32 1.27 -12.36
CA VAL A 172 2.51 -0.18 -12.55
C VAL A 172 2.48 -0.94 -11.23
N MET A 173 3.04 -0.37 -10.17
CA MET A 173 3.10 -0.97 -8.84
C MET A 173 1.71 -1.02 -8.17
N ILE A 174 0.90 0.04 -8.31
CA ILE A 174 -0.41 0.16 -7.66
C ILE A 174 -1.48 -0.65 -8.41
N LEU A 175 -1.38 -0.76 -9.72
CA LEU A 175 -2.38 -1.38 -10.58
C LEU A 175 -2.81 -2.79 -10.13
N PRO A 176 -1.91 -3.75 -9.82
CA PRO A 176 -2.29 -5.08 -9.39
C PRO A 176 -3.06 -5.07 -8.07
N THR A 177 -2.61 -4.26 -7.11
CA THR A 177 -3.22 -4.16 -5.78
C THR A 177 -4.64 -3.59 -5.87
N VAL A 178 -4.84 -2.49 -6.58
CA VAL A 178 -6.16 -1.87 -6.75
C VAL A 178 -7.09 -2.79 -7.55
N THR A 179 -6.56 -3.51 -8.55
CA THR A 179 -7.34 -4.50 -9.30
C THR A 179 -7.81 -5.64 -8.40
N SER A 180 -6.95 -6.19 -7.55
CA SER A 180 -7.32 -7.25 -6.60
C SER A 180 -8.42 -6.77 -5.64
N MET A 181 -8.24 -5.58 -5.05
CA MET A 181 -9.25 -4.97 -4.17
C MET A 181 -10.58 -4.75 -4.89
N THR A 182 -10.55 -4.30 -6.15
CA THR A 182 -11.76 -4.12 -6.96
C THR A 182 -12.47 -5.45 -7.21
N VAL A 183 -11.73 -6.50 -7.55
CA VAL A 183 -12.28 -7.85 -7.75
C VAL A 183 -12.93 -8.37 -6.47
N ASP A 184 -12.28 -8.19 -5.32
CA ASP A 184 -12.80 -8.66 -4.03
C ASP A 184 -14.05 -7.87 -3.62
N ALA A 185 -14.05 -6.55 -3.80
CA ALA A 185 -15.20 -5.70 -3.54
C ALA A 185 -16.40 -6.09 -4.42
N MET A 186 -16.18 -6.29 -5.72
CA MET A 186 -17.26 -6.71 -6.63
C MET A 186 -17.79 -8.12 -6.32
N LYS A 187 -16.94 -9.06 -5.90
CA LYS A 187 -17.37 -10.40 -5.47
C LYS A 187 -18.16 -10.38 -4.16
N ALA A 188 -17.91 -9.40 -3.30
CA ALA A 188 -18.64 -9.24 -2.03
C ALA A 188 -20.08 -8.76 -2.21
N VAL A 189 -20.42 -8.19 -3.37
CA VAL A 189 -21.80 -7.75 -3.68
C VAL A 189 -22.70 -8.97 -3.82
N PRO A 190 -23.80 -9.08 -3.07
CA PRO A 190 -24.73 -10.21 -3.15
C PRO A 190 -25.41 -10.32 -4.53
N SER A 191 -25.59 -11.55 -5.03
CA SER A 191 -26.12 -11.81 -6.39
C SER A 191 -27.52 -11.24 -6.63
N TYR A 192 -28.33 -11.12 -5.58
CA TYR A 192 -29.69 -10.61 -5.70
C TYR A 192 -29.75 -9.14 -6.19
N TYR A 193 -28.71 -8.31 -5.99
CA TYR A 193 -28.65 -6.97 -6.58
C TYR A 193 -28.60 -7.03 -8.10
N LYS A 194 -27.82 -7.95 -8.62
CA LYS A 194 -27.70 -8.20 -10.06
C LYS A 194 -28.99 -8.76 -10.65
N GLU A 195 -29.56 -9.75 -9.99
CA GLU A 195 -30.80 -10.41 -10.40
C GLU A 195 -31.98 -9.42 -10.40
N ALA A 196 -32.13 -8.63 -9.33
CA ALA A 196 -33.16 -7.59 -9.25
C ALA A 196 -33.04 -6.54 -10.35
N SER A 197 -31.83 -6.06 -10.62
CA SER A 197 -31.58 -5.08 -11.69
C SER A 197 -31.94 -5.64 -13.08
N LEU A 198 -31.56 -6.86 -13.37
CA LEU A 198 -31.85 -7.53 -14.63
C LEU A 198 -33.35 -7.84 -14.74
N GLY A 199 -34.01 -8.23 -13.63
CA GLY A 199 -35.46 -8.47 -13.57
C GLY A 199 -36.30 -7.22 -13.85
N LEU A 200 -35.77 -6.02 -13.53
CA LEU A 200 -36.38 -4.72 -13.90
C LEU A 200 -36.08 -4.30 -15.34
N GLY A 201 -35.45 -5.15 -16.15
CA GLY A 201 -35.16 -4.88 -17.56
C GLY A 201 -33.89 -4.05 -17.81
N ALA A 202 -33.04 -3.87 -16.82
CA ALA A 202 -31.77 -3.18 -17.04
C ALA A 202 -30.81 -4.02 -17.90
N THR A 203 -30.03 -3.36 -18.76
CA THR A 203 -28.97 -4.02 -19.52
C THR A 203 -27.82 -4.44 -18.61
N ARG A 204 -26.99 -5.42 -19.03
CA ARG A 204 -25.79 -5.84 -18.28
C ARG A 204 -24.87 -4.67 -17.92
N TRP A 205 -24.66 -3.75 -18.88
CA TRP A 205 -23.83 -2.58 -18.67
C TRP A 205 -24.41 -1.60 -17.63
N GLN A 206 -25.73 -1.37 -17.69
CA GLN A 206 -26.43 -0.55 -16.69
C GLN A 206 -26.35 -1.18 -15.30
N THR A 207 -26.49 -2.49 -15.20
CA THR A 207 -26.36 -3.24 -13.94
C THR A 207 -24.97 -3.10 -13.36
N ILE A 208 -23.91 -3.27 -14.18
CA ILE A 208 -22.52 -3.13 -13.73
C ILE A 208 -22.26 -1.72 -13.22
N TRP A 209 -22.60 -0.71 -14.02
CA TRP A 209 -22.20 0.67 -13.74
C TRP A 209 -23.06 1.39 -12.67
N ARG A 210 -24.37 1.11 -12.66
CA ARG A 210 -25.31 1.79 -11.77
C ARG A 210 -25.60 1.03 -10.48
N VAL A 211 -25.41 -0.27 -10.47
CA VAL A 211 -25.79 -1.13 -9.32
C VAL A 211 -24.55 -1.74 -8.70
N LEU A 212 -23.82 -2.60 -9.43
CA LEU A 212 -22.72 -3.37 -8.87
C LEU A 212 -21.55 -2.47 -8.42
N LEU A 213 -21.12 -1.55 -9.26
CA LEU A 213 -19.98 -0.68 -8.96
C LEU A 213 -20.28 0.32 -7.82
N ARG A 214 -21.55 0.63 -7.59
CA ARG A 214 -21.97 1.50 -6.48
C ARG A 214 -22.18 0.73 -5.19
N ALA A 215 -22.43 -0.57 -5.27
CA ALA A 215 -22.63 -1.45 -4.14
C ALA A 215 -21.30 -2.07 -3.65
N ALA A 216 -20.27 -2.11 -4.51
CA ALA A 216 -18.93 -2.57 -4.22
C ALA A 216 -18.09 -1.47 -3.53
#